data_b8d07e9d30065e5b33dbcec1dbb2218c
#
_entry.id   b8d07e9d30065e5b33dbcec1dbb2218c
#
_cell.length_a   1.000
_cell.length_b   1.000
_cell.length_c   1.000
_cell.angle_alpha   90.00
_cell.angle_beta   90.00
_cell.angle_gamma   90.00
#
_symmetry.space_group_name_H-M   'P 1'
#
loop_
_entity.id
_entity.type
_entity.pdbx_description
1 polymer ?
#
loop_
_entity_poly.entity_id
_entity_poly.type
_entity_poly.pdbx_seq_one_letter_code
_entity_poly.pdbx_strand_id
1 'polypeptide(L)'
;MVIVIVAQVVQVVQQQHHLINKTLKHFEKSVFLLYNYFGDNMNELLIGSHVSFSKNEQLLGSVKEAISYGSTTFMFYTGAPQNTNRSPLSNELIKKADTLMKENNIDKSKVIVHAPYIINLANDGNNYDFAINFLKQELNRCSTLGIKNVVLHPGSHVGLGEEKGLNNIVFALKEVLKDSNDVNILLETMAGKGSELGKTTDELKYIIDNVNSNNLGVCLDTCHLNDSGIDINNFDSYLDDFDKKIGISKIKCMHINDSLNPIASHKDRQANIGFGTIGFDTLIKIIYNPIFKDIPKILETPYVTKDDDSKEKIYPPYKYEIQMIRKKEYDKELINKIRKE
;
A
#
# COMPACT_ATOMS: atom_id res chain seq x y z
N MET A 1 -60.32 17.17 45.94
CA MET A 1 -59.64 15.83 45.89
C MET A 1 -59.10 15.49 44.49
N VAL A 2 -59.88 15.61 43.42
CA VAL A 2 -59.47 15.28 42.07
C VAL A 2 -58.26 16.11 41.57
N ILE A 3 -58.21 17.41 41.84
CA ILE A 3 -57.16 18.34 41.42
C ILE A 3 -55.80 17.98 42.04
N VAL A 4 -55.79 17.51 43.30
CA VAL A 4 -54.55 17.10 43.99
C VAL A 4 -53.97 15.81 43.40
N ILE A 5 -54.85 14.86 43.04
CA ILE A 5 -54.44 13.61 42.40
C ILE A 5 -53.85 13.84 41.00
N VAL A 6 -54.48 14.74 40.22
CA VAL A 6 -53.98 15.12 38.89
C VAL A 6 -52.61 15.81 39.00
N ALA A 7 -52.41 16.71 39.95
CA ALA A 7 -51.12 17.37 40.17
C ALA A 7 -50.02 16.36 40.58
N GLN A 8 -50.33 15.38 41.43
CA GLN A 8 -49.37 14.32 41.80
C GLN A 8 -49.03 13.42 40.62
N VAL A 9 -50.00 13.03 39.79
CA VAL A 9 -49.79 12.23 38.60
C VAL A 9 -48.90 12.97 37.58
N VAL A 10 -49.17 14.24 37.36
CA VAL A 10 -48.36 15.10 36.45
C VAL A 10 -46.90 15.18 36.96
N GLN A 11 -46.71 15.33 38.27
CA GLN A 11 -45.37 15.43 38.86
C GLN A 11 -44.61 14.13 38.75
N VAL A 12 -45.25 13.00 38.91
CA VAL A 12 -44.65 11.66 38.73
C VAL A 12 -44.27 11.42 37.26
N VAL A 13 -45.13 11.76 36.32
CA VAL A 13 -44.87 11.66 34.89
C VAL A 13 -43.69 12.54 34.47
N GLN A 14 -43.63 13.78 34.99
CA GLN A 14 -42.48 14.67 34.71
C GLN A 14 -41.17 14.13 35.31
N GLN A 15 -41.17 13.54 36.50
CA GLN A 15 -40.00 12.94 37.09
C GLN A 15 -39.54 11.72 36.29
N GLN A 16 -40.46 10.84 35.88
CA GLN A 16 -40.14 9.69 35.04
C GLN A 16 -39.59 10.13 33.67
N HIS A 17 -40.17 11.15 33.06
CA HIS A 17 -39.67 11.70 31.78
C HIS A 17 -38.25 12.28 31.93
N HIS A 18 -37.96 12.96 33.03
CA HIS A 18 -36.63 13.48 33.33
C HIS A 18 -35.62 12.36 33.55
N LEU A 19 -36.00 11.26 34.23
CA LEU A 19 -35.16 10.11 34.48
C LEU A 19 -34.86 9.37 33.19
N ILE A 20 -35.86 9.18 32.31
CA ILE A 20 -35.70 8.53 31.00
C ILE A 20 -34.75 9.36 30.14
N ASN A 21 -34.88 10.67 30.06
CA ASN A 21 -34.01 11.54 29.29
C ASN A 21 -32.56 11.53 29.82
N LYS A 22 -32.38 11.47 31.14
CA LYS A 22 -31.06 11.37 31.76
C LYS A 22 -30.40 10.04 31.43
N THR A 23 -31.18 8.95 31.45
CA THR A 23 -30.69 7.59 31.11
C THR A 23 -30.36 7.49 29.63
N LEU A 24 -31.17 8.05 28.73
CA LEU A 24 -30.90 8.11 27.30
C LEU A 24 -29.62 8.89 26.99
N LYS A 25 -29.41 10.06 27.58
CA LYS A 25 -28.16 10.83 27.42
C LYS A 25 -26.93 10.08 27.93
N HIS A 26 -27.09 9.32 29.02
CA HIS A 26 -26.00 8.48 29.54
C HIS A 26 -25.70 7.31 28.60
N PHE A 27 -26.75 6.68 28.05
CA PHE A 27 -26.63 5.60 27.08
C PHE A 27 -25.99 6.10 25.78
N GLU A 28 -26.45 7.23 25.22
CA GLU A 28 -25.86 7.88 24.05
C GLU A 28 -24.36 8.21 24.26
N LYS A 29 -24.02 8.75 25.43
CA LYS A 29 -22.63 9.04 25.80
C LYS A 29 -21.79 7.77 25.92
N SER A 30 -22.37 6.70 26.50
CA SER A 30 -21.70 5.41 26.63
C SER A 30 -21.52 4.72 25.27
N VAL A 31 -22.54 4.79 24.39
CA VAL A 31 -22.46 4.29 22.99
C VAL A 31 -21.43 5.09 22.21
N PHE A 32 -21.39 6.41 22.36
CA PHE A 32 -20.41 7.28 21.72
C PHE A 32 -18.97 6.98 22.21
N LEU A 33 -18.79 6.74 23.54
CA LEU A 33 -17.50 6.33 24.10
C LEU A 33 -17.09 4.92 23.65
N LEU A 34 -18.04 3.98 23.58
CA LEU A 34 -17.81 2.63 23.05
C LEU A 34 -17.51 2.69 21.54
N TYR A 35 -18.24 3.50 20.80
CA TYR A 35 -17.98 3.71 19.35
C TYR A 35 -16.57 4.29 19.11
N ASN A 36 -16.17 5.30 19.90
CA ASN A 36 -14.82 5.85 19.80
C ASN A 36 -13.76 4.84 20.29
N TYR A 37 -14.01 4.15 21.40
CA TYR A 37 -13.07 3.14 21.94
C TYR A 37 -12.91 1.92 21.03
N PHE A 38 -14.01 1.40 20.48
CA PHE A 38 -13.97 0.26 19.55
C PHE A 38 -13.77 0.71 18.09
N GLY A 39 -14.20 1.90 17.70
CA GLY A 39 -13.98 2.47 16.39
C GLY A 39 -12.52 2.82 16.13
N ASP A 40 -11.86 3.45 17.10
CA ASP A 40 -10.43 3.78 17.01
C ASP A 40 -9.53 2.54 17.08
N ASN A 41 -9.93 1.50 17.83
CA ASN A 41 -9.15 0.26 17.92
C ASN A 41 -9.47 -0.78 16.83
N MET A 42 -10.58 -0.64 16.09
CA MET A 42 -10.96 -1.61 15.03
C MET A 42 -10.64 -1.16 13.60
N ASN A 43 -10.19 0.08 13.39
CA ASN A 43 -9.95 0.62 12.05
C ASN A 43 -8.72 1.53 11.98
N GLU A 44 -7.59 1.12 12.52
CA GLU A 44 -6.36 1.85 12.21
C GLU A 44 -6.02 1.66 10.73
N LEU A 45 -5.93 2.78 9.99
CA LEU A 45 -5.58 2.78 8.59
C LEU A 45 -4.21 2.12 8.39
N LEU A 46 -4.17 1.01 7.65
CA LEU A 46 -2.92 0.36 7.25
C LEU A 46 -2.23 1.21 6.18
N ILE A 47 -1.38 2.14 6.63
CA ILE A 47 -0.67 3.08 5.78
C ILE A 47 0.79 3.19 6.21
N GLY A 48 1.66 3.28 5.24
CA GLY A 48 3.08 3.49 5.45
C GLY A 48 3.76 3.96 4.17
N SER A 49 5.06 3.85 4.13
CA SER A 49 5.86 4.26 2.99
C SER A 49 6.94 3.26 2.65
N HIS A 50 7.59 3.49 1.53
CA HIS A 50 8.88 2.88 1.25
C HIS A 50 9.92 3.42 2.24
N VAL A 51 10.68 2.51 2.88
CA VAL A 51 11.73 2.82 3.86
C VAL A 51 13.05 2.18 3.48
N SER A 52 14.13 2.65 4.06
CA SER A 52 15.47 2.14 3.81
C SER A 52 15.70 0.76 4.46
N PHE A 53 16.65 0.00 3.88
CA PHE A 53 17.17 -1.24 4.44
C PHE A 53 18.69 -1.20 4.35
N SER A 54 19.33 -0.72 5.39
CA SER A 54 20.80 -0.60 5.45
C SER A 54 21.47 -1.95 5.77
N LYS A 55 22.74 -2.09 5.40
CA LYS A 55 23.54 -3.27 5.77
C LYS A 55 23.66 -3.44 7.30
N ASN A 56 23.75 -2.35 8.04
CA ASN A 56 24.07 -2.35 9.47
C ASN A 56 22.84 -2.57 10.36
N GLU A 57 21.68 -2.04 9.98
CA GLU A 57 20.46 -2.14 10.78
C GLU A 57 19.38 -3.05 10.18
N GLN A 58 19.46 -3.34 8.91
CA GLN A 58 18.54 -4.25 8.19
C GLN A 58 17.06 -3.96 8.51
N LEU A 59 16.26 -5.00 8.77
CA LEU A 59 14.83 -4.85 9.10
C LEU A 59 14.61 -3.97 10.33
N LEU A 60 15.50 -3.99 11.33
CA LEU A 60 15.38 -3.14 12.51
C LEU A 60 15.42 -1.65 12.15
N GLY A 61 16.31 -1.26 11.25
CA GLY A 61 16.39 0.11 10.74
C GLY A 61 15.12 0.52 10.00
N SER A 62 14.61 -0.37 9.14
CA SER A 62 13.36 -0.15 8.40
C SER A 62 12.17 0.07 9.35
N VAL A 63 12.06 -0.72 10.42
CA VAL A 63 11.00 -0.56 11.44
C VAL A 63 11.13 0.78 12.17
N LYS A 64 12.34 1.18 12.58
CA LYS A 64 12.56 2.47 13.24
C LYS A 64 12.15 3.64 12.35
N GLU A 65 12.53 3.58 11.08
CA GLU A 65 12.20 4.61 10.10
C GLU A 65 10.68 4.69 9.88
N ALA A 66 10.00 3.54 9.70
CA ALA A 66 8.55 3.49 9.57
C ALA A 66 7.83 4.09 10.78
N ILE A 67 8.27 3.77 12.00
CA ILE A 67 7.72 4.33 13.25
C ILE A 67 7.91 5.85 13.28
N SER A 68 9.06 6.37 12.85
CA SER A 68 9.33 7.81 12.83
C SER A 68 8.38 8.59 11.93
N TYR A 69 7.82 7.94 10.91
CA TYR A 69 6.80 8.51 10.02
C TYR A 69 5.36 8.31 10.55
N GLY A 70 5.19 7.59 11.64
CA GLY A 70 3.87 7.20 12.16
C GLY A 70 3.17 6.15 11.30
N SER A 71 3.93 5.32 10.60
CA SER A 71 3.42 4.25 9.75
C SER A 71 2.88 3.07 10.57
N THR A 72 1.84 2.39 10.08
CA THR A 72 1.26 1.16 10.62
C THR A 72 1.62 -0.07 9.79
N THR A 73 2.24 0.15 8.64
CA THR A 73 2.87 -0.83 7.76
C THR A 73 4.02 -0.14 7.02
N PHE A 74 4.80 -0.88 6.24
CA PHE A 74 5.86 -0.30 5.42
C PHE A 74 6.30 -1.26 4.32
N MET A 75 7.07 -0.74 3.36
CA MET A 75 7.71 -1.51 2.30
C MET A 75 9.20 -1.17 2.23
N PHE A 76 10.01 -2.14 1.79
CA PHE A 76 11.45 -1.94 1.62
C PHE A 76 12.04 -2.90 0.57
N TYR A 77 13.21 -2.57 0.04
CA TYR A 77 14.06 -3.51 -0.71
C TYR A 77 14.98 -4.26 0.26
N THR A 78 15.25 -5.55 0.04
CA THR A 78 16.19 -6.32 0.91
C THR A 78 17.67 -5.97 0.69
N GLY A 79 17.95 -4.99 -0.13
CA GLY A 79 19.25 -4.43 -0.51
C GLY A 79 19.06 -3.39 -1.60
N ALA A 80 20.14 -2.85 -2.16
CA ALA A 80 20.04 -1.82 -3.21
C ALA A 80 19.31 -2.38 -4.46
N PRO A 81 18.23 -1.71 -4.94
CA PRO A 81 17.39 -2.25 -6.02
C PRO A 81 18.05 -2.23 -7.40
N GLN A 82 19.15 -1.45 -7.57
CA GLN A 82 19.91 -1.32 -8.80
C GLN A 82 21.04 -2.36 -8.95
N ASN A 83 21.25 -3.24 -7.96
CA ASN A 83 22.29 -4.27 -8.02
C ASN A 83 21.87 -5.54 -7.29
N THR A 84 22.71 -6.56 -7.37
CA THR A 84 22.47 -7.91 -6.80
C THR A 84 23.19 -8.16 -5.49
N ASN A 85 23.93 -7.18 -4.98
CA ASN A 85 24.66 -7.35 -3.73
C ASN A 85 23.69 -7.45 -2.55
N ARG A 86 23.77 -8.56 -1.81
CA ARG A 86 22.93 -8.82 -0.65
C ARG A 86 23.79 -9.18 0.54
N SER A 87 23.71 -8.39 1.59
CA SER A 87 24.35 -8.71 2.87
C SER A 87 23.66 -9.90 3.52
N PRO A 88 24.40 -10.79 4.23
CA PRO A 88 23.80 -11.83 5.05
C PRO A 88 22.81 -11.24 6.05
N LEU A 89 21.68 -11.90 6.26
CA LEU A 89 20.66 -11.47 7.23
C LEU A 89 21.09 -11.85 8.64
N SER A 90 20.87 -10.93 9.58
CA SER A 90 21.15 -11.14 11.01
C SER A 90 19.89 -11.58 11.75
N ASN A 91 19.89 -12.79 12.29
CA ASN A 91 18.80 -13.29 13.12
C ASN A 91 18.58 -12.45 14.38
N GLU A 92 19.64 -11.81 14.91
CA GLU A 92 19.53 -10.92 16.05
C GLU A 92 18.75 -9.66 15.70
N LEU A 93 19.07 -9.02 14.54
CA LEU A 93 18.37 -7.83 14.09
C LEU A 93 16.91 -8.13 13.73
N ILE A 94 16.64 -9.31 13.14
CA ILE A 94 15.27 -9.76 12.87
C ILE A 94 14.46 -9.87 14.17
N LYS A 95 14.98 -10.53 15.20
CA LYS A 95 14.31 -10.65 16.50
C LYS A 95 14.05 -9.30 17.16
N LYS A 96 15.03 -8.37 17.10
CA LYS A 96 14.86 -7.00 17.61
C LYS A 96 13.78 -6.24 16.83
N ALA A 97 13.74 -6.39 15.50
CA ALA A 97 12.71 -5.80 14.65
C ALA A 97 11.33 -6.34 15.00
N ASP A 98 11.20 -7.66 15.18
CA ASP A 98 9.94 -8.32 15.57
C ASP A 98 9.39 -7.79 16.91
N THR A 99 10.29 -7.63 17.88
CA THR A 99 9.93 -7.04 19.17
C THR A 99 9.43 -5.60 19.01
N LEU A 100 10.18 -4.78 18.27
CA LEU A 100 9.85 -3.37 18.05
C LEU A 100 8.54 -3.21 17.27
N MET A 101 8.28 -4.04 16.24
CA MET A 101 7.00 -4.04 15.51
C MET A 101 5.84 -4.37 16.44
N LYS A 102 5.98 -5.41 17.30
CA LYS A 102 4.96 -5.79 18.28
C LYS A 102 4.65 -4.66 19.28
N GLU A 103 5.68 -3.99 19.79
CA GLU A 103 5.54 -2.86 20.72
C GLU A 103 4.82 -1.66 20.11
N ASN A 104 4.87 -1.52 18.77
CA ASN A 104 4.26 -0.42 18.02
C ASN A 104 3.02 -0.85 17.21
N ASN A 105 2.43 -2.02 17.49
CA ASN A 105 1.24 -2.56 16.83
C ASN A 105 1.39 -2.69 15.29
N ILE A 106 2.59 -2.90 14.78
CA ILE A 106 2.84 -3.18 13.37
C ILE A 106 2.71 -4.68 13.13
N ASP A 107 1.69 -5.08 12.35
CA ASP A 107 1.50 -6.46 11.93
C ASP A 107 2.50 -6.84 10.84
N LYS A 108 3.46 -7.70 11.17
CA LYS A 108 4.49 -8.16 10.24
C LYS A 108 3.91 -8.81 8.96
N SER A 109 2.72 -9.42 9.04
CA SER A 109 2.05 -10.00 7.89
C SER A 109 1.59 -8.97 6.85
N LYS A 110 1.52 -7.69 7.25
CA LYS A 110 1.16 -6.54 6.42
C LYS A 110 2.36 -5.78 5.88
N VAL A 111 3.57 -6.13 6.31
CA VAL A 111 4.81 -5.55 5.79
C VAL A 111 5.11 -6.13 4.41
N ILE A 112 5.59 -5.30 3.51
CA ILE A 112 5.80 -5.62 2.10
C ILE A 112 7.29 -5.52 1.77
N VAL A 113 7.78 -6.43 0.93
CA VAL A 113 9.07 -6.27 0.24
C VAL A 113 8.80 -5.91 -1.22
N HIS A 114 9.60 -5.02 -1.78
CA HIS A 114 9.61 -4.81 -3.22
C HIS A 114 10.77 -5.55 -3.85
N ALA A 115 10.53 -6.31 -4.90
CA ALA A 115 11.58 -6.97 -5.67
C ALA A 115 12.40 -5.91 -6.45
N PRO A 116 13.73 -6.09 -6.59
CA PRO A 116 14.57 -5.14 -7.33
C PRO A 116 14.10 -4.94 -8.77
N TYR A 117 14.02 -3.69 -9.21
CA TYR A 117 13.56 -3.35 -10.57
C TYR A 117 14.50 -3.82 -11.70
N ILE A 118 15.70 -4.30 -11.36
CA ILE A 118 16.58 -4.95 -12.34
C ILE A 118 16.10 -6.35 -12.77
N ILE A 119 15.12 -6.93 -12.05
CA ILE A 119 14.50 -8.21 -12.42
C ILE A 119 13.53 -7.93 -13.57
N ASN A 120 13.82 -8.51 -14.73
CA ASN A 120 12.94 -8.45 -15.90
C ASN A 120 12.59 -9.87 -16.36
N LEU A 121 11.36 -10.30 -16.13
CA LEU A 121 10.89 -11.64 -16.49
C LEU A 121 10.24 -11.69 -17.90
N ALA A 122 10.10 -10.57 -18.57
CA ALA A 122 9.45 -10.51 -19.89
C ALA A 122 10.42 -10.70 -21.06
N ASN A 123 11.73 -10.66 -20.82
CA ASN A 123 12.74 -10.74 -21.87
C ASN A 123 13.65 -11.98 -21.66
N ASP A 124 13.62 -12.91 -22.62
CA ASP A 124 14.39 -14.16 -22.61
C ASP A 124 15.82 -14.03 -23.15
N GLY A 125 16.41 -12.84 -23.05
CA GLY A 125 17.81 -12.61 -23.38
C GLY A 125 18.79 -13.18 -22.33
N ASN A 126 20.06 -12.80 -22.46
CA ASN A 126 21.18 -13.34 -21.66
C ASN A 126 21.00 -13.28 -20.14
N ASN A 127 20.13 -12.43 -19.64
CA ASN A 127 19.90 -12.24 -18.20
C ASN A 127 18.64 -12.95 -17.68
N TYR A 128 17.94 -13.73 -18.49
CA TYR A 128 16.65 -14.34 -18.11
C TYR A 128 16.78 -15.34 -16.96
N ASP A 129 17.66 -16.32 -17.11
CA ASP A 129 17.93 -17.31 -16.03
C ASP A 129 18.44 -16.63 -14.76
N PHE A 130 19.26 -15.59 -14.93
CA PHE A 130 19.72 -14.77 -13.81
C PHE A 130 18.54 -14.09 -13.10
N ALA A 131 17.60 -13.49 -13.83
CA ALA A 131 16.42 -12.82 -13.24
C ALA A 131 15.55 -13.81 -12.46
N ILE A 132 15.33 -15.03 -12.99
CA ILE A 132 14.62 -16.12 -12.30
C ILE A 132 15.33 -16.50 -11.00
N ASN A 133 16.62 -16.78 -11.07
CA ASN A 133 17.41 -17.21 -9.90
C ASN A 133 17.51 -16.10 -8.85
N PHE A 134 17.63 -14.85 -9.28
CA PHE A 134 17.69 -13.71 -8.37
C PHE A 134 16.35 -13.47 -7.68
N LEU A 135 15.22 -13.63 -8.38
CA LEU A 135 13.90 -13.58 -7.74
C LEU A 135 13.72 -14.69 -6.70
N LYS A 136 14.15 -15.94 -7.00
CA LYS A 136 14.17 -17.03 -6.01
C LYS A 136 14.98 -16.67 -4.78
N GLN A 137 16.14 -16.04 -4.95
CA GLN A 137 16.97 -15.56 -3.83
C GLN A 137 16.23 -14.50 -3.01
N GLU A 138 15.56 -13.53 -3.64
CA GLU A 138 14.76 -12.51 -2.94
C GLU A 138 13.60 -13.12 -2.14
N LEU A 139 12.88 -14.11 -2.72
CA LEU A 139 11.81 -14.82 -2.00
C LEU A 139 12.35 -15.57 -0.78
N ASN A 140 13.51 -16.24 -0.89
CA ASN A 140 14.16 -16.90 0.24
C ASN A 140 14.57 -15.91 1.34
N ARG A 141 15.02 -14.72 0.96
CA ARG A 141 15.33 -13.64 1.91
C ARG A 141 14.06 -13.16 2.63
N CYS A 142 12.97 -12.97 1.89
CA CYS A 142 11.67 -12.58 2.46
C CYS A 142 11.15 -13.65 3.44
N SER A 143 11.23 -14.92 3.09
CA SER A 143 10.91 -16.04 3.99
C SER A 143 11.77 -16.00 5.26
N THR A 144 13.08 -15.78 5.15
CA THR A 144 14.00 -15.64 6.29
C THR A 144 13.63 -14.45 7.18
N LEU A 145 13.22 -13.32 6.58
CA LEU A 145 12.74 -12.14 7.29
C LEU A 145 11.35 -12.36 7.90
N GLY A 146 10.63 -13.43 7.53
CA GLY A 146 9.25 -13.70 7.92
C GLY A 146 8.22 -12.81 7.23
N ILE A 147 8.56 -12.21 6.08
CA ILE A 147 7.66 -11.38 5.28
C ILE A 147 6.96 -12.25 4.24
N LYS A 148 5.67 -12.03 4.06
CA LYS A 148 4.80 -12.90 3.25
C LYS A 148 4.50 -12.39 1.85
N ASN A 149 4.72 -11.10 1.57
CA ASN A 149 4.32 -10.48 0.31
C ASN A 149 5.50 -9.73 -0.33
N VAL A 150 5.73 -10.00 -1.61
CA VAL A 150 6.75 -9.34 -2.43
C VAL A 150 6.09 -8.74 -3.66
N VAL A 151 6.17 -7.42 -3.81
CA VAL A 151 5.74 -6.72 -5.03
C VAL A 151 6.78 -6.92 -6.12
N LEU A 152 6.32 -7.16 -7.33
CA LEU A 152 7.17 -7.40 -8.50
C LEU A 152 6.62 -6.66 -9.72
N HIS A 153 7.45 -5.84 -10.37
CA HIS A 153 7.18 -5.40 -11.73
C HIS A 153 7.20 -6.60 -12.68
N PRO A 154 6.13 -6.87 -13.45
CA PRO A 154 6.11 -8.05 -14.33
C PRO A 154 7.28 -8.09 -15.32
N GLY A 155 7.66 -6.93 -15.87
CA GLY A 155 8.81 -6.76 -16.75
C GLY A 155 8.48 -6.04 -18.06
N SER A 156 9.49 -5.92 -18.90
CA SER A 156 9.41 -5.25 -20.21
C SER A 156 9.91 -6.19 -21.30
N HIS A 157 9.14 -6.30 -22.40
CA HIS A 157 9.45 -7.25 -23.49
C HIS A 157 10.62 -6.81 -24.39
N VAL A 158 11.03 -5.56 -24.32
CA VAL A 158 12.22 -5.01 -25.00
C VAL A 158 12.32 -5.47 -26.48
N GLY A 159 11.24 -5.22 -27.24
CA GLY A 159 11.20 -5.53 -28.68
C GLY A 159 10.76 -6.96 -29.04
N LEU A 160 10.57 -7.89 -28.09
CA LEU A 160 10.10 -9.25 -28.38
C LEU A 160 8.60 -9.33 -28.73
N GLY A 161 7.82 -8.28 -28.42
CA GLY A 161 6.37 -8.27 -28.53
C GLY A 161 5.66 -8.71 -27.25
N GLU A 162 4.43 -8.24 -27.09
CA GLU A 162 3.62 -8.44 -25.86
C GLU A 162 3.36 -9.94 -25.59
N GLU A 163 2.90 -10.69 -26.59
CA GLU A 163 2.57 -12.10 -26.45
C GLU A 163 3.78 -12.91 -25.94
N LYS A 164 4.93 -12.75 -26.58
CA LYS A 164 6.15 -13.45 -26.15
C LYS A 164 6.60 -13.00 -24.77
N GLY A 165 6.54 -11.71 -24.47
CA GLY A 165 6.88 -11.19 -23.15
C GLY A 165 5.97 -11.74 -22.05
N LEU A 166 4.65 -11.81 -22.27
CA LEU A 166 3.71 -12.43 -21.32
C LEU A 166 4.01 -13.92 -21.10
N ASN A 167 4.29 -14.67 -22.17
CA ASN A 167 4.66 -16.08 -22.06
C ASN A 167 5.96 -16.29 -21.29
N ASN A 168 6.95 -15.41 -21.46
CA ASN A 168 8.19 -15.44 -20.70
C ASN A 168 7.92 -15.19 -19.21
N ILE A 169 7.10 -14.20 -18.86
CA ILE A 169 6.70 -13.95 -17.46
C ILE A 169 6.03 -15.18 -16.86
N VAL A 170 5.08 -15.80 -17.56
CA VAL A 170 4.38 -17.00 -17.10
C VAL A 170 5.36 -18.15 -16.86
N PHE A 171 6.28 -18.40 -17.79
CA PHE A 171 7.31 -19.43 -17.62
C PHE A 171 8.19 -19.16 -16.40
N ALA A 172 8.73 -17.94 -16.29
CA ALA A 172 9.60 -17.55 -15.18
C ALA A 172 8.90 -17.71 -13.82
N LEU A 173 7.66 -17.23 -13.70
CA LEU A 173 6.89 -17.34 -12.46
C LEU A 173 6.58 -18.78 -12.09
N LYS A 174 6.28 -19.66 -13.07
CA LYS A 174 6.14 -21.10 -12.82
C LYS A 174 7.43 -21.70 -12.27
N GLU A 175 8.59 -21.35 -12.85
CA GLU A 175 9.89 -21.83 -12.37
C GLU A 175 10.22 -21.32 -10.97
N VAL A 176 9.92 -20.04 -10.68
CA VAL A 176 10.15 -19.45 -9.37
C VAL A 176 9.25 -20.08 -8.29
N LEU A 177 8.00 -20.34 -8.62
CA LEU A 177 7.01 -20.84 -7.65
C LEU A 177 7.01 -22.35 -7.47
N LYS A 178 7.78 -23.11 -8.27
CA LYS A 178 8.00 -24.59 -8.07
C LYS A 178 8.61 -24.88 -6.71
N ASP A 179 9.55 -24.05 -6.28
CA ASP A 179 10.25 -24.19 -5.00
C ASP A 179 9.49 -23.43 -3.90
N SER A 180 8.14 -23.45 -3.92
CA SER A 180 7.30 -22.55 -3.18
C SER A 180 7.66 -22.52 -1.69
N ASN A 181 8.05 -21.36 -1.29
CA ASN A 181 8.06 -20.90 0.08
C ASN A 181 6.69 -20.23 0.35
N ASP A 182 6.38 -19.93 1.61
CA ASP A 182 5.14 -19.26 2.03
C ASP A 182 5.07 -17.79 1.62
N VAL A 183 5.74 -17.36 0.56
CA VAL A 183 5.81 -15.98 0.09
C VAL A 183 4.97 -15.81 -1.16
N ASN A 184 4.13 -14.78 -1.16
CA ASN A 184 3.32 -14.40 -2.32
C ASN A 184 4.07 -13.40 -3.18
N ILE A 185 3.96 -13.54 -4.50
CA ILE A 185 4.38 -12.54 -5.47
C ILE A 185 3.16 -11.71 -5.84
N LEU A 186 3.28 -10.38 -5.69
CA LEU A 186 2.23 -9.44 -6.05
C LEU A 186 2.66 -8.71 -7.33
N LEU A 187 2.02 -9.03 -8.44
CA LEU A 187 2.26 -8.34 -9.70
C LEU A 187 1.76 -6.91 -9.60
N GLU A 188 2.62 -5.96 -9.88
CA GLU A 188 2.25 -4.56 -9.86
C GLU A 188 1.56 -4.14 -11.16
N THR A 189 0.52 -3.31 -11.05
CA THR A 189 -0.07 -2.64 -12.22
C THR A 189 0.93 -1.62 -12.75
N MET A 190 1.25 -1.66 -14.04
CA MET A 190 2.29 -0.84 -14.66
C MET A 190 1.72 0.32 -15.49
N ALA A 191 2.49 1.40 -15.61
CA ALA A 191 2.12 2.57 -16.40
C ALA A 191 2.13 2.33 -17.93
N GLY A 192 2.76 1.25 -18.38
CA GLY A 192 2.94 0.96 -19.81
C GLY A 192 4.04 1.81 -20.46
N LYS A 193 5.05 2.20 -19.69
CA LYS A 193 6.20 2.95 -20.19
C LYS A 193 7.05 2.08 -21.11
N GLY A 194 7.23 2.54 -22.34
CA GLY A 194 7.99 1.80 -23.34
C GLY A 194 7.35 0.44 -23.68
N SER A 195 7.97 -0.65 -23.23
CA SER A 195 7.53 -2.04 -23.47
C SER A 195 7.14 -2.79 -22.20
N GLU A 196 6.75 -2.07 -21.15
CA GLU A 196 6.27 -2.66 -19.90
C GLU A 196 4.99 -3.47 -20.10
N LEU A 197 4.91 -4.59 -19.40
CA LEU A 197 3.75 -5.49 -19.34
C LEU A 197 3.13 -5.46 -17.95
N GLY A 198 1.83 -5.81 -17.84
CA GLY A 198 1.05 -5.64 -16.63
C GLY A 198 0.34 -4.28 -16.56
N LYS A 199 0.29 -3.56 -17.69
CA LYS A 199 -0.37 -2.25 -17.83
C LYS A 199 -1.89 -2.34 -17.93
N THR A 200 -2.44 -3.52 -18.25
CA THR A 200 -3.89 -3.76 -18.36
C THR A 200 -4.33 -4.91 -17.46
N THR A 201 -5.61 -4.89 -17.07
CA THR A 201 -6.23 -6.00 -16.32
C THR A 201 -6.16 -7.31 -17.10
N ASP A 202 -6.27 -7.26 -18.44
CA ASP A 202 -6.23 -8.45 -19.30
C ASP A 202 -4.83 -9.08 -19.34
N GLU A 203 -3.76 -8.28 -19.38
CA GLU A 203 -2.38 -8.80 -19.27
C GLU A 203 -2.13 -9.46 -17.90
N LEU A 204 -2.57 -8.82 -16.80
CA LEU A 204 -2.46 -9.42 -15.45
C LEU A 204 -3.28 -10.70 -15.35
N LYS A 205 -4.51 -10.71 -15.88
CA LYS A 205 -5.36 -11.90 -15.95
C LYS A 205 -4.66 -13.03 -16.69
N TYR A 206 -4.10 -12.73 -17.87
CA TYR A 206 -3.36 -13.72 -18.66
C TYR A 206 -2.22 -14.37 -17.84
N ILE A 207 -1.42 -13.57 -17.14
CA ILE A 207 -0.33 -14.08 -16.31
C ILE A 207 -0.89 -14.95 -15.17
N ILE A 208 -1.88 -14.44 -14.42
CA ILE A 208 -2.44 -15.13 -13.25
C ILE A 208 -3.08 -16.47 -13.65
N ASP A 209 -3.89 -16.50 -14.68
CA ASP A 209 -4.58 -17.70 -15.14
C ASP A 209 -3.59 -18.78 -15.64
N ASN A 210 -2.57 -18.35 -16.39
CA ASN A 210 -1.60 -19.28 -16.96
C ASN A 210 -0.56 -19.78 -15.94
N VAL A 211 -0.20 -18.96 -14.94
CA VAL A 211 0.66 -19.42 -13.82
C VAL A 211 -0.13 -20.35 -12.90
N ASN A 212 -1.40 -20.04 -12.64
CA ASN A 212 -2.34 -20.81 -11.81
C ASN A 212 -1.78 -21.18 -10.44
N SER A 213 -1.29 -20.16 -9.70
CA SER A 213 -0.75 -20.33 -8.36
C SER A 213 -1.55 -19.52 -7.32
N ASN A 214 -1.75 -20.11 -6.14
CA ASN A 214 -2.35 -19.41 -5.00
C ASN A 214 -1.41 -18.35 -4.42
N ASN A 215 -0.10 -18.46 -4.68
CA ASN A 215 0.91 -17.53 -4.21
C ASN A 215 1.11 -16.34 -5.16
N LEU A 216 0.16 -16.11 -6.07
CA LEU A 216 0.17 -14.97 -6.97
C LEU A 216 -0.99 -14.02 -6.66
N GLY A 217 -0.68 -12.75 -6.45
CA GLY A 217 -1.63 -11.67 -6.21
C GLY A 217 -1.28 -10.42 -7.02
N VAL A 218 -1.89 -9.30 -6.67
CA VAL A 218 -1.73 -8.02 -7.36
C VAL A 218 -1.44 -6.90 -6.36
N CYS A 219 -0.56 -5.99 -6.74
CA CYS A 219 -0.39 -4.67 -6.15
C CYS A 219 -0.95 -3.62 -7.12
N LEU A 220 -1.89 -2.81 -6.67
CA LEU A 220 -2.41 -1.69 -7.46
C LEU A 220 -1.57 -0.44 -7.16
N ASP A 221 -1.03 0.23 -8.20
CA ASP A 221 -0.42 1.55 -8.08
C ASP A 221 -1.31 2.61 -8.72
N THR A 222 -1.68 3.65 -7.96
CA THR A 222 -2.61 4.69 -8.42
C THR A 222 -2.01 5.58 -9.51
N CYS A 223 -0.71 5.86 -9.45
CA CYS A 223 0.00 6.61 -10.50
C CYS A 223 0.08 5.78 -11.79
N HIS A 224 0.46 4.49 -11.68
CA HIS A 224 0.55 3.61 -12.83
C HIS A 224 -0.80 3.40 -13.51
N LEU A 225 -1.88 3.20 -12.75
CA LEU A 225 -3.23 3.10 -13.30
C LEU A 225 -3.62 4.37 -14.08
N ASN A 226 -3.41 5.57 -13.50
CA ASN A 226 -3.65 6.83 -14.20
C ASN A 226 -2.83 6.91 -15.49
N ASP A 227 -1.54 6.64 -15.40
CA ASP A 227 -0.61 6.78 -16.52
C ASP A 227 -0.84 5.71 -17.61
N SER A 228 -1.39 4.54 -17.26
CA SER A 228 -1.79 3.49 -18.22
C SER A 228 -3.09 3.81 -18.97
N GLY A 229 -3.88 4.78 -18.49
CA GLY A 229 -5.12 5.20 -19.13
C GLY A 229 -6.41 4.82 -18.40
N ILE A 230 -6.30 4.32 -17.16
CA ILE A 230 -7.45 4.08 -16.31
C ILE A 230 -7.95 5.40 -15.73
N ASP A 231 -9.24 5.70 -15.93
CA ASP A 231 -9.87 6.86 -15.28
C ASP A 231 -10.01 6.61 -13.78
N ILE A 232 -9.03 7.08 -13.05
CA ILE A 232 -8.95 6.89 -11.60
C ILE A 232 -10.03 7.66 -10.83
N ASN A 233 -10.69 8.65 -11.45
CA ASN A 233 -11.85 9.31 -10.86
C ASN A 233 -13.09 8.40 -10.88
N ASN A 234 -13.12 7.41 -11.78
CA ASN A 234 -14.15 6.38 -11.86
C ASN A 234 -13.61 5.01 -11.39
N PHE A 235 -12.91 5.02 -10.24
CA PHE A 235 -12.19 3.85 -9.73
C PHE A 235 -13.10 2.66 -9.43
N ASP A 236 -14.35 2.90 -9.01
CA ASP A 236 -15.31 1.82 -8.76
C ASP A 236 -15.61 1.00 -10.03
N SER A 237 -15.70 1.65 -11.19
CA SER A 237 -15.84 0.96 -12.47
C SER A 237 -14.64 0.09 -12.82
N TYR A 238 -13.43 0.56 -12.52
CA TYR A 238 -12.22 -0.24 -12.66
C TYR A 238 -12.24 -1.46 -11.73
N LEU A 239 -12.65 -1.29 -10.48
CA LEU A 239 -12.74 -2.39 -9.51
C LEU A 239 -13.78 -3.44 -9.94
N ASP A 240 -14.92 -3.02 -10.50
CA ASP A 240 -15.93 -3.92 -11.03
C ASP A 240 -15.40 -4.77 -12.19
N ASP A 241 -14.61 -4.19 -13.11
CA ASP A 241 -13.95 -4.92 -14.21
C ASP A 241 -12.86 -5.85 -13.67
N PHE A 242 -12.06 -5.37 -12.73
CA PHE A 242 -11.02 -6.17 -12.08
C PHE A 242 -11.60 -7.37 -11.33
N ASP A 243 -12.68 -7.17 -10.58
CA ASP A 243 -13.34 -8.26 -9.84
C ASP A 243 -13.89 -9.34 -10.78
N LYS A 244 -14.54 -8.95 -11.87
CA LYS A 244 -15.03 -9.88 -12.89
C LYS A 244 -13.93 -10.68 -13.57
N LYS A 245 -12.77 -10.08 -13.80
CA LYS A 245 -11.67 -10.68 -14.56
C LYS A 245 -10.71 -11.50 -13.69
N ILE A 246 -10.35 -11.00 -12.52
CA ILE A 246 -9.28 -11.52 -11.68
C ILE A 246 -9.79 -11.90 -10.28
N GLY A 247 -10.72 -11.10 -9.74
CA GLY A 247 -11.21 -11.18 -8.37
C GLY A 247 -10.52 -10.21 -7.42
N ILE A 248 -11.34 -9.44 -6.69
CA ILE A 248 -10.86 -8.42 -5.72
C ILE A 248 -9.95 -9.02 -4.64
N SER A 249 -10.15 -10.29 -4.28
CA SER A 249 -9.36 -11.01 -3.28
C SER A 249 -7.89 -11.19 -3.66
N LYS A 250 -7.53 -11.01 -4.93
CA LYS A 250 -6.14 -11.03 -5.41
C LYS A 250 -5.37 -9.75 -5.12
N ILE A 251 -6.05 -8.64 -4.82
CA ILE A 251 -5.40 -7.40 -4.41
C ILE A 251 -4.88 -7.56 -2.97
N LYS A 252 -3.57 -7.42 -2.77
CA LYS A 252 -2.90 -7.64 -1.47
C LYS A 252 -2.09 -6.44 -1.00
N CYS A 253 -1.83 -5.47 -1.88
CA CYS A 253 -1.11 -4.24 -1.61
C CYS A 253 -1.61 -3.13 -2.52
N MET A 254 -1.48 -1.90 -2.08
CA MET A 254 -1.68 -0.71 -2.91
C MET A 254 -0.50 0.23 -2.74
N HIS A 255 0.06 0.70 -3.85
CA HIS A 255 0.91 1.88 -3.87
C HIS A 255 0.02 3.10 -4.09
N ILE A 256 0.11 4.05 -3.20
CA ILE A 256 -0.68 5.28 -3.24
C ILE A 256 0.24 6.43 -3.61
N ASN A 257 0.16 6.83 -4.85
CA ASN A 257 0.96 7.89 -5.43
C ASN A 257 0.06 8.82 -6.23
N ASP A 258 0.31 10.12 -6.19
CA ASP A 258 -0.25 11.03 -7.19
C ASP A 258 0.61 10.99 -8.46
N SER A 259 0.13 11.51 -9.58
CA SER A 259 0.88 11.52 -10.84
C SER A 259 1.18 12.95 -11.29
N LEU A 260 2.42 13.19 -11.76
CA LEU A 260 2.79 14.44 -12.44
C LEU A 260 2.20 14.55 -13.85
N ASN A 261 1.64 13.45 -14.36
CA ASN A 261 1.23 13.35 -15.76
C ASN A 261 -0.30 13.27 -15.88
N PRO A 262 -0.86 13.72 -17.02
CA PRO A 262 -2.25 13.43 -17.33
C PRO A 262 -2.46 11.92 -17.57
N ILE A 263 -3.72 11.50 -17.49
CA ILE A 263 -4.16 10.15 -17.82
C ILE A 263 -3.61 9.69 -19.19
N ALA A 264 -3.26 8.40 -19.29
CA ALA A 264 -2.74 7.78 -20.52
C ALA A 264 -1.41 8.36 -21.02
N SER A 265 -0.59 8.87 -20.14
CA SER A 265 0.73 9.44 -20.50
C SER A 265 1.81 8.39 -20.74
N HIS A 266 1.69 7.20 -20.16
CA HIS A 266 2.67 6.11 -20.19
C HIS A 266 4.07 6.53 -19.72
N LYS A 267 4.17 7.33 -18.64
CA LYS A 267 5.45 7.91 -18.20
C LYS A 267 5.96 7.44 -16.85
N ASP A 268 5.09 7.04 -15.93
CA ASP A 268 5.46 6.65 -14.57
C ASP A 268 6.29 7.76 -13.87
N ARG A 269 5.60 8.81 -13.43
CA ARG A 269 6.20 9.90 -12.66
C ARG A 269 5.31 10.29 -11.51
N GLN A 270 5.65 9.79 -10.35
CA GLN A 270 4.94 10.04 -9.11
C GLN A 270 5.05 11.49 -8.67
N ALA A 271 3.97 12.00 -8.06
CA ALA A 271 3.90 13.28 -7.37
C ALA A 271 3.56 13.06 -5.88
N ASN A 272 3.84 14.05 -5.06
CA ASN A 272 3.38 14.07 -3.67
C ASN A 272 1.85 14.10 -3.59
N ILE A 273 1.27 13.54 -2.54
CA ILE A 273 -0.17 13.36 -2.38
C ILE A 273 -0.92 14.70 -2.46
N GLY A 274 -1.79 14.83 -3.48
CA GLY A 274 -2.58 16.03 -3.74
C GLY A 274 -1.86 17.12 -4.56
N PHE A 275 -0.60 16.87 -4.95
CA PHE A 275 0.20 17.81 -5.76
C PHE A 275 0.36 17.36 -7.22
N GLY A 276 -0.38 16.35 -7.63
CA GLY A 276 -0.41 15.82 -8.99
C GLY A 276 -1.76 16.00 -9.67
N THR A 277 -1.96 15.26 -10.74
CA THR A 277 -3.14 15.33 -11.61
C THR A 277 -4.32 14.46 -11.13
N ILE A 278 -4.08 13.45 -10.29
CA ILE A 278 -5.11 12.63 -9.66
C ILE A 278 -5.83 13.44 -8.58
N GLY A 279 -5.05 14.10 -7.73
CA GLY A 279 -5.52 15.00 -6.70
C GLY A 279 -5.92 14.31 -5.39
N PHE A 280 -5.93 15.12 -4.32
CA PHE A 280 -6.11 14.65 -2.96
C PHE A 280 -7.44 13.91 -2.73
N ASP A 281 -8.56 14.52 -3.16
CA ASP A 281 -9.91 14.00 -2.89
C ASP A 281 -10.13 12.62 -3.52
N THR A 282 -9.61 12.40 -4.72
CA THR A 282 -9.69 11.11 -5.41
C THR A 282 -8.88 10.05 -4.67
N LEU A 283 -7.63 10.38 -4.28
CA LEU A 283 -6.78 9.47 -3.53
C LEU A 283 -7.37 9.12 -2.16
N ILE A 284 -7.96 10.08 -1.44
CA ILE A 284 -8.63 9.84 -0.16
C ILE A 284 -9.82 8.87 -0.32
N LYS A 285 -10.63 9.01 -1.36
CA LYS A 285 -11.73 8.06 -1.64
C LYS A 285 -11.20 6.64 -1.84
N ILE A 286 -10.09 6.47 -2.55
CA ILE A 286 -9.46 5.17 -2.78
C ILE A 286 -8.88 4.60 -1.48
N ILE A 287 -8.12 5.40 -0.73
CA ILE A 287 -7.46 4.98 0.52
C ILE A 287 -8.49 4.48 1.54
N TYR A 288 -9.61 5.17 1.65
CA TYR A 288 -10.66 4.85 2.62
C TYR A 288 -11.79 3.99 2.06
N ASN A 289 -11.65 3.44 0.84
CA ASN A 289 -12.63 2.49 0.32
C ASN A 289 -12.68 1.25 1.23
N PRO A 290 -13.86 0.87 1.75
CA PRO A 290 -14.02 -0.26 2.69
C PRO A 290 -13.46 -1.59 2.17
N ILE A 291 -13.42 -1.79 0.86
CA ILE A 291 -12.85 -2.98 0.22
C ILE A 291 -11.38 -3.17 0.61
N PHE A 292 -10.65 -2.07 0.81
CA PHE A 292 -9.22 -2.07 1.09
C PHE A 292 -8.86 -1.88 2.57
N LYS A 293 -9.81 -1.97 3.50
CA LYS A 293 -9.55 -1.71 4.92
C LYS A 293 -8.36 -2.50 5.48
N ASP A 294 -8.24 -3.78 5.10
CA ASP A 294 -7.21 -4.72 5.58
C ASP A 294 -6.00 -4.84 4.62
N ILE A 295 -5.94 -4.01 3.57
CA ILE A 295 -4.89 -4.02 2.57
C ILE A 295 -3.89 -2.90 2.87
N PRO A 296 -2.57 -3.20 2.92
CA PRO A 296 -1.53 -2.18 3.09
C PRO A 296 -1.54 -1.14 1.98
N LYS A 297 -1.46 0.14 2.36
CA LYS A 297 -1.27 1.29 1.47
C LYS A 297 0.14 1.82 1.68
N ILE A 298 0.93 1.87 0.63
CA ILE A 298 2.34 2.27 0.66
C ILE A 298 2.53 3.52 -0.19
N LEU A 299 3.13 4.53 0.40
CA LEU A 299 3.53 5.76 -0.29
C LEU A 299 4.93 5.57 -0.88
N GLU A 300 5.07 5.90 -2.15
CA GLU A 300 6.36 5.96 -2.85
C GLU A 300 6.61 7.35 -3.41
N THR A 301 5.92 8.33 -2.86
CA THR A 301 5.99 9.73 -3.28
C THR A 301 7.42 10.26 -3.21
N PRO A 302 7.80 11.15 -4.13
CA PRO A 302 9.17 11.63 -4.21
C PRO A 302 9.54 12.47 -2.99
N TYR A 303 10.80 12.37 -2.56
CA TYR A 303 11.35 13.31 -1.58
C TYR A 303 11.23 14.74 -2.08
N VAL A 304 10.96 15.65 -1.16
CA VAL A 304 10.83 17.09 -1.46
C VAL A 304 12.20 17.69 -1.72
N THR A 305 12.29 18.57 -2.70
CA THR A 305 13.50 19.28 -3.04
C THR A 305 13.83 20.37 -2.01
N LYS A 306 15.10 20.75 -1.91
CA LYS A 306 15.57 21.78 -1.02
C LYS A 306 14.82 23.12 -1.19
N ASP A 307 14.58 23.48 -2.43
CA ASP A 307 13.86 24.66 -2.89
C ASP A 307 13.26 24.40 -4.27
N ASP A 308 12.57 25.37 -4.87
CA ASP A 308 11.90 25.21 -6.18
C ASP A 308 12.89 25.15 -7.35
N ASP A 309 14.10 25.67 -7.19
CA ASP A 309 15.13 25.68 -8.22
C ASP A 309 16.03 24.43 -8.14
N SER A 310 16.01 23.72 -7.02
CA SER A 310 16.85 22.55 -6.78
C SER A 310 16.28 21.28 -7.38
N LYS A 311 17.14 20.44 -7.93
CA LYS A 311 16.81 19.05 -8.30
C LYS A 311 17.16 18.06 -7.18
N GLU A 312 17.80 18.51 -6.13
CA GLU A 312 18.21 17.68 -5.01
C GLU A 312 17.02 17.35 -4.12
N LYS A 313 16.61 16.09 -4.11
CA LYS A 313 15.50 15.56 -3.32
C LYS A 313 16.03 15.05 -2.00
N ILE A 314 15.80 15.79 -0.92
CA ILE A 314 16.45 15.51 0.37
C ILE A 314 15.49 15.26 1.53
N TYR A 315 14.26 15.81 1.49
CA TYR A 315 13.33 15.72 2.60
C TYR A 315 12.28 14.64 2.39
N PRO A 316 12.20 13.58 3.23
CA PRO A 316 11.15 12.58 3.14
C PRO A 316 9.78 13.18 3.48
N PRO A 317 8.76 13.03 2.62
CA PRO A 317 7.44 13.65 2.85
C PRO A 317 6.54 12.81 3.76
N TYR A 318 6.87 11.57 4.01
CA TYR A 318 5.95 10.52 4.45
C TYR A 318 5.25 10.80 5.78
N LYS A 319 5.97 11.33 6.78
CA LYS A 319 5.38 11.74 8.07
C LYS A 319 4.22 12.71 7.88
N TYR A 320 4.41 13.69 7.01
CA TYR A 320 3.45 14.74 6.74
C TYR A 320 2.29 14.28 5.88
N GLU A 321 2.57 13.49 4.84
CA GLU A 321 1.57 12.92 3.96
C GLU A 321 0.66 11.95 4.71
N ILE A 322 1.22 11.06 5.55
CA ILE A 322 0.44 10.16 6.41
C ILE A 322 -0.47 10.95 7.36
N GLN A 323 0.04 12.02 7.97
CA GLN A 323 -0.78 12.88 8.83
C GLN A 323 -1.90 13.59 8.07
N MET A 324 -1.62 14.12 6.88
CA MET A 324 -2.58 14.76 5.99
C MET A 324 -3.68 13.77 5.56
N ILE A 325 -3.29 12.55 5.18
CA ILE A 325 -4.23 11.47 4.82
C ILE A 325 -5.12 11.09 6.00
N ARG A 326 -4.56 10.91 7.21
CA ARG A 326 -5.34 10.56 8.41
C ARG A 326 -6.34 11.63 8.81
N LYS A 327 -6.00 12.90 8.65
CA LYS A 327 -6.90 14.03 8.87
C LYS A 327 -7.97 14.17 7.79
N LYS A 328 -7.74 13.59 6.60
CA LYS A 328 -8.55 13.78 5.39
C LYS A 328 -8.68 15.25 5.00
N GLU A 329 -7.66 16.05 5.27
CA GLU A 329 -7.63 17.47 5.02
C GLU A 329 -6.42 17.81 4.15
N TYR A 330 -6.67 18.37 2.96
CA TYR A 330 -5.59 18.78 2.06
C TYR A 330 -4.85 20.00 2.59
N ASP A 331 -3.54 19.90 2.66
CA ASP A 331 -2.64 20.97 3.07
C ASP A 331 -1.78 21.45 1.89
N LYS A 332 -2.22 22.53 1.24
CA LYS A 332 -1.50 23.14 0.11
C LYS A 332 -0.10 23.65 0.46
N GLU A 333 0.18 23.89 1.75
CA GLU A 333 1.48 24.36 2.24
C GLU A 333 2.40 23.20 2.68
N LEU A 334 1.99 21.95 2.45
CA LEU A 334 2.72 20.77 2.92
C LEU A 334 4.20 20.80 2.50
N ILE A 335 4.47 21.03 1.23
CA ILE A 335 5.83 21.09 0.67
C ILE A 335 6.68 22.15 1.38
N ASN A 336 6.12 23.35 1.62
CA ASN A 336 6.79 24.43 2.32
C ASN A 336 7.04 24.10 3.81
N LYS A 337 6.15 23.33 4.45
CA LYS A 337 6.32 22.87 5.83
C LYS A 337 7.44 21.85 5.93
N ILE A 338 7.51 20.90 5.00
CA ILE A 338 8.57 19.89 4.94
C ILE A 338 9.95 20.53 4.79
N ARG A 339 10.08 21.59 3.98
CA ARG A 339 11.35 22.32 3.76
C ARG A 339 11.85 23.10 4.98
N LYS A 340 11.02 23.33 5.99
CA LYS A 340 11.35 24.13 7.16
C LYS A 340 11.82 23.30 8.37
N GLU A 341 11.70 21.97 8.31
CA GLU A 341 12.24 21.04 9.29
C GLU A 341 13.71 20.68 8.99
#